data_211c697754c5c73dd7fc26efd60343bd
#
_entry.id   211c697754c5c73dd7fc26efd60343bd
#
_cell.length_a   1.000
_cell.length_b   1.000
_cell.length_c   1.000
_cell.angle_alpha   90.00
_cell.angle_beta   90.00
_cell.angle_gamma   90.00
#
_symmetry.space_group_name_H-M   'P 1'
#
loop_
_entity.id
_entity.type
_entity.pdbx_description
1 polymer ?
#
loop_
_entity_poly.entity_id
_entity_poly.type
_entity_poly.pdbx_seq_one_letter_code
_entity_poly.pdbx_strand_id
1 'polypeptide(L)'
;MYYLERLWIWITRLTCCRGFGIQSPSAYSFVRYVVNEHYPYYAYADLADSFPQLGKRERKLGEFYFRLANFAQASHWLCCGQAPHWLAPYVQAGCKATEVCNIDASDFHANASPEQPLMV
;
A
#
# COMPACT_ATOMS: atom_id res chain seq x y z
N MET A 1 30.02 -20.11 -6.33
CA MET A 1 29.94 -19.53 -4.99
C MET A 1 28.87 -18.46 -4.86
N TYR A 2 28.86 -17.44 -5.71
CA TYR A 2 27.88 -16.35 -5.67
C TYR A 2 26.41 -16.81 -5.70
N TYR A 3 26.07 -17.82 -6.49
CA TYR A 3 24.70 -18.35 -6.57
C TYR A 3 24.28 -19.14 -5.33
N LEU A 4 25.20 -19.83 -4.69
CA LEU A 4 24.94 -20.59 -3.47
C LEU A 4 24.69 -19.67 -2.28
N GLU A 5 25.43 -18.57 -2.19
CA GLU A 5 25.22 -17.55 -1.16
C GLU A 5 23.85 -16.86 -1.33
N ARG A 6 23.49 -16.51 -2.57
CA ARG A 6 22.17 -15.93 -2.86
C ARG A 6 21.02 -16.90 -2.56
N LEU A 7 21.22 -18.18 -2.89
CA LEU A 7 20.24 -19.22 -2.58
C LEU A 7 20.07 -19.38 -1.08
N TRP A 8 21.17 -19.38 -0.33
CA TRP A 8 21.15 -19.46 1.13
C TRP A 8 20.43 -18.25 1.76
N ILE A 9 20.74 -17.05 1.30
CA ILE A 9 20.09 -15.83 1.72
C ILE A 9 18.59 -15.89 1.39
N TRP A 10 18.21 -16.38 0.23
CA TRP A 10 16.81 -16.52 -0.15
C TRP A 10 16.07 -17.52 0.74
N ILE A 11 16.65 -18.69 1.01
CA ILE A 11 16.08 -19.70 1.91
C ILE A 11 15.90 -19.14 3.33
N THR A 12 16.90 -18.45 3.86
CA THR A 12 16.81 -17.86 5.20
C THR A 12 15.77 -16.73 5.28
N ARG A 13 15.57 -15.98 4.19
CA ARG A 13 14.54 -14.94 4.10
C ARG A 13 13.12 -15.49 4.03
N LEU A 14 12.91 -16.69 3.52
CA LEU A 14 11.58 -17.30 3.48
C LEU A 14 10.95 -17.41 4.87
N THR A 15 11.74 -17.68 5.88
CA THR A 15 11.27 -17.77 7.27
C THR A 15 11.09 -16.41 7.92
N CYS A 16 11.77 -15.38 7.43
CA CYS A 16 11.75 -14.02 8.00
C CYS A 16 10.70 -13.10 7.37
N CYS A 17 10.08 -13.51 6.26
CA CYS A 17 9.11 -12.68 5.51
C CYS A 17 7.85 -12.34 6.29
N ARG A 18 7.54 -13.06 7.34
CA ARG A 18 6.32 -12.87 8.15
C ARG A 18 6.50 -11.97 9.37
N GLY A 19 7.51 -11.12 9.35
CA GLY A 19 7.81 -10.24 10.48
C GLY A 19 8.62 -10.88 11.59
N PHE A 20 9.16 -12.07 11.38
CA PHE A 20 10.02 -12.74 12.35
C PHE A 20 11.30 -11.94 12.59
N GLY A 21 11.60 -11.62 13.84
CA GLY A 21 12.75 -10.80 14.23
C GLY A 21 12.46 -9.30 14.32
N ILE A 22 11.25 -8.84 13.97
CA ILE A 22 10.86 -7.44 14.16
C ILE A 22 10.47 -7.23 15.63
N GLN A 23 11.17 -6.34 16.31
CA GLN A 23 10.97 -6.09 17.75
C GLN A 23 9.84 -5.09 18.03
N SER A 24 9.56 -4.16 17.12
CA SER A 24 8.47 -3.20 17.28
C SER A 24 7.11 -3.85 17.02
N PRO A 25 6.16 -3.83 17.99
CA PRO A 25 4.82 -4.39 17.79
C PRO A 25 4.05 -3.74 16.64
N SER A 26 4.17 -2.43 16.47
CA SER A 26 3.51 -1.72 15.37
C SER A 26 4.11 -2.06 14.01
N ALA A 27 5.44 -2.14 13.90
CA ALA A 27 6.10 -2.57 12.68
C ALA A 27 5.79 -4.03 12.34
N TYR A 28 5.74 -4.91 13.32
CA TYR A 28 5.34 -6.31 13.15
C TYR A 28 3.91 -6.42 12.61
N SER A 29 2.98 -5.70 13.20
CA SER A 29 1.58 -5.68 12.76
C SER A 29 1.45 -5.16 11.33
N PHE A 30 2.18 -4.11 10.97
CA PHE A 30 2.22 -3.57 9.61
C PHE A 30 2.71 -4.62 8.61
N VAL A 31 3.85 -5.26 8.87
CA VAL A 31 4.40 -6.29 7.98
C VAL A 31 3.45 -7.47 7.84
N ARG A 32 2.87 -7.93 8.93
CA ARG A 32 1.97 -9.09 8.92
C ARG A 32 0.65 -8.81 8.20
N TYR A 33 0.01 -7.69 8.49
CA TYR A 33 -1.36 -7.41 8.02
C TYR A 33 -1.43 -6.58 6.75
N VAL A 34 -0.38 -5.88 6.38
CA VAL A 34 -0.35 -5.07 5.16
C VAL A 34 0.51 -5.72 4.09
N VAL A 35 1.78 -6.01 4.39
CA VAL A 35 2.74 -6.48 3.39
C VAL A 35 2.50 -7.96 3.04
N ASN A 36 2.36 -8.82 4.03
CA ASN A 36 2.31 -10.28 3.85
C ASN A 36 0.92 -10.89 4.02
N GLU A 37 -0.14 -10.09 4.08
CA GLU A 37 -1.49 -10.59 4.15
C GLU A 37 -1.93 -11.20 2.82
N HIS A 38 -2.42 -12.43 2.86
CA HIS A 38 -2.91 -13.17 1.71
C HIS A 38 -4.41 -13.47 1.79
N TYR A 39 -5.11 -12.89 2.75
CA TYR A 39 -6.54 -13.12 2.91
C TYR A 39 -7.34 -12.61 1.71
N PRO A 40 -8.22 -13.44 1.10
CA PRO A 40 -9.02 -13.03 -0.03
C PRO A 40 -10.24 -12.21 0.43
N TYR A 41 -10.09 -10.90 0.47
CA TYR A 41 -11.20 -10.00 0.78
C TYR A 41 -12.25 -9.99 -0.34
N TYR A 42 -13.53 -9.92 0.01
CA TYR A 42 -14.62 -9.87 -0.96
C TYR A 42 -14.51 -8.67 -1.92
N ALA A 43 -14.06 -7.53 -1.40
CA ALA A 43 -13.83 -6.34 -2.20
C ALA A 43 -12.85 -6.54 -3.37
N TYR A 44 -11.94 -7.47 -3.28
CA TYR A 44 -11.00 -7.78 -4.37
C TYR A 44 -11.70 -8.30 -5.63
N ALA A 45 -12.70 -9.16 -5.46
CA ALA A 45 -13.49 -9.66 -6.58
C ALA A 45 -14.28 -8.53 -7.25
N ASP A 46 -14.96 -7.70 -6.47
CA ASP A 46 -15.74 -6.58 -6.96
C ASP A 46 -14.87 -5.55 -7.71
N LEU A 47 -13.70 -5.27 -7.17
CA LEU A 47 -12.74 -4.36 -7.80
C LEU A 47 -12.10 -4.95 -9.05
N ALA A 48 -11.83 -6.25 -9.09
CA ALA A 48 -11.34 -6.93 -10.27
C ALA A 48 -12.39 -6.91 -11.40
N ASP A 49 -13.66 -7.05 -11.09
CA ASP A 49 -14.75 -6.95 -12.04
C ASP A 49 -14.96 -5.52 -12.56
N SER A 50 -14.73 -4.53 -11.70
CA SER A 50 -14.81 -3.11 -12.07
C SER A 50 -13.66 -2.66 -12.98
N PHE A 51 -12.50 -3.29 -12.86
CA PHE A 51 -11.29 -2.98 -13.61
C PHE A 51 -10.68 -4.21 -14.29
N PRO A 52 -11.38 -4.81 -15.28
CA PRO A 52 -10.91 -6.05 -15.90
C PRO A 52 -9.62 -5.90 -16.71
N GLN A 53 -9.28 -4.69 -17.12
CA GLN A 53 -8.10 -4.39 -17.92
C GLN A 53 -6.80 -4.33 -17.10
N LEU A 54 -6.86 -4.38 -15.78
CA LEU A 54 -5.67 -4.32 -14.94
C LEU A 54 -4.82 -5.58 -15.07
N GLY A 55 -3.51 -5.39 -15.21
CA GLY A 55 -2.54 -6.46 -15.17
C GLY A 55 -2.36 -7.05 -13.76
N LYS A 56 -1.71 -8.21 -13.69
CA LYS A 56 -1.48 -8.91 -12.42
C LYS A 56 -0.71 -8.06 -11.39
N ARG A 57 0.27 -7.27 -11.85
CA ARG A 57 1.07 -6.39 -10.98
C ARG A 57 0.23 -5.25 -10.43
N GLU A 58 -0.60 -4.65 -11.26
CA GLU A 58 -1.48 -3.55 -10.87
C GLU A 58 -2.53 -4.02 -9.87
N ARG A 59 -3.12 -5.20 -10.07
CA ARG A 59 -4.04 -5.81 -9.11
C ARG A 59 -3.39 -6.04 -7.76
N LYS A 60 -2.20 -6.61 -7.73
CA LYS A 60 -1.44 -6.83 -6.48
C LYS A 60 -1.13 -5.52 -5.77
N LEU A 61 -0.76 -4.49 -6.52
CA LEU A 61 -0.51 -3.17 -5.96
C LEU A 61 -1.79 -2.54 -5.40
N GLY A 62 -2.91 -2.67 -6.10
CA GLY A 62 -4.22 -2.22 -5.62
C GLY A 62 -4.65 -2.93 -4.33
N GLU A 63 -4.48 -4.24 -4.26
CA GLU A 63 -4.74 -5.03 -3.05
C GLU A 63 -3.84 -4.59 -1.89
N PHE A 64 -2.59 -4.26 -2.15
CA PHE A 64 -1.69 -3.69 -1.15
C PHE A 64 -2.22 -2.35 -0.62
N TYR A 65 -2.64 -1.45 -1.49
CA TYR A 65 -3.23 -0.17 -1.07
C TYR A 65 -4.53 -0.35 -0.29
N PHE A 66 -5.35 -1.32 -0.67
CA PHE A 66 -6.54 -1.70 0.09
C PHE A 66 -6.18 -2.07 1.54
N ARG A 67 -5.22 -2.98 1.71
CA ARG A 67 -4.76 -3.42 3.04
C ARG A 67 -4.15 -2.28 3.84
N LEU A 68 -3.36 -1.42 3.18
CA LEU A 68 -2.76 -0.25 3.80
C LEU A 68 -3.82 0.73 4.29
N ALA A 69 -4.84 1.02 3.49
CA ALA A 69 -5.96 1.88 3.88
C ALA A 69 -6.77 1.29 5.04
N ASN A 70 -7.03 -0.01 5.00
CA ASN A 70 -7.72 -0.72 6.07
C ASN A 70 -6.92 -0.72 7.38
N PHE A 71 -5.62 -0.85 7.31
CA PHE A 71 -4.74 -0.81 8.48
C PHE A 71 -4.60 0.59 9.07
N ALA A 72 -4.37 1.59 8.22
CA ALA A 72 -4.11 2.97 8.65
C ALA A 72 -5.37 3.69 9.12
N GLN A 73 -6.55 3.39 8.55
CA GLN A 73 -7.82 4.05 8.84
C GLN A 73 -7.71 5.59 8.76
N ALA A 74 -6.93 6.08 7.79
CA ALA A 74 -6.69 7.49 7.61
C ALA A 74 -7.93 8.22 7.08
N SER A 75 -8.21 9.42 7.59
CA SER A 75 -9.31 10.25 7.11
C SER A 75 -9.02 10.90 5.75
N HIS A 76 -7.77 11.18 5.47
CA HIS A 76 -7.31 11.78 4.22
C HIS A 76 -6.18 10.97 3.62
N TRP A 77 -6.25 10.75 2.30
CA TRP A 77 -5.23 10.08 1.52
C TRP A 77 -4.75 11.02 0.42
N LEU A 78 -3.51 11.42 0.51
CA LEU A 78 -2.91 12.36 -0.43
C LEU A 78 -2.04 11.63 -1.44
N CYS A 79 -2.40 11.74 -2.71
CA CYS A 79 -1.61 11.21 -3.81
C CYS A 79 -0.84 12.35 -4.49
N CYS A 80 0.48 12.27 -4.47
CA CYS A 80 1.36 13.23 -5.14
C CYS A 80 1.79 12.67 -6.51
N GLY A 81 1.56 13.43 -7.57
CA GLY A 81 1.91 13.04 -8.92
C GLY A 81 0.74 12.41 -9.68
N GLN A 82 1.06 11.66 -10.75
CA GLN A 82 0.04 10.99 -11.56
C GLN A 82 -0.44 9.70 -10.87
N ALA A 83 -1.55 9.79 -10.15
CA ALA A 83 -2.18 8.62 -9.57
C ALA A 83 -2.98 7.84 -10.63
N PRO A 84 -2.91 6.51 -10.67
CA PRO A 84 -3.76 5.70 -11.52
C PRO A 84 -5.24 5.87 -11.17
N HIS A 85 -6.11 5.77 -12.17
CA HIS A 85 -7.56 5.90 -11.96
C HIS A 85 -8.16 4.82 -11.04
N TRP A 86 -7.52 3.68 -10.92
CA TRP A 86 -7.95 2.57 -10.06
C TRP A 86 -7.52 2.72 -8.58
N LEU A 87 -6.61 3.64 -8.27
CA LEU A 87 -6.05 3.79 -6.92
C LEU A 87 -7.13 4.22 -5.91
N ALA A 88 -7.88 5.26 -6.22
CA ALA A 88 -8.92 5.79 -5.33
C ALA A 88 -9.98 4.75 -4.97
N PRO A 89 -10.56 3.96 -5.90
CA PRO A 89 -11.49 2.89 -5.58
C PRO A 89 -10.93 1.83 -4.63
N TYR A 90 -9.69 1.42 -4.80
CA TYR A 90 -9.04 0.44 -3.91
C TYR A 90 -8.84 0.98 -2.50
N VAL A 91 -8.39 2.22 -2.37
CA VAL A 91 -8.21 2.89 -1.06
C VAL A 91 -9.55 3.07 -0.36
N GLN A 92 -10.58 3.54 -1.06
CA GLN A 92 -11.91 3.74 -0.51
C GLN A 92 -12.61 2.42 -0.14
N ALA A 93 -12.33 1.34 -0.84
CA ALA A 93 -12.82 0.01 -0.48
C ALA A 93 -12.22 -0.46 0.85
N GLY A 94 -10.93 -0.15 1.10
CA GLY A 94 -10.26 -0.47 2.35
C GLY A 94 -10.73 0.38 3.54
N CYS A 95 -11.03 1.65 3.31
CA CYS A 95 -11.56 2.56 4.31
C CYS A 95 -12.56 3.53 3.66
N LYS A 96 -13.85 3.30 3.89
CA LYS A 96 -14.93 4.09 3.28
C LYS A 96 -14.95 5.56 3.71
N ALA A 97 -14.40 5.86 4.87
CA ALA A 97 -14.34 7.22 5.41
C ALA A 97 -13.17 8.04 4.85
N THR A 98 -12.28 7.41 4.09
CA THR A 98 -11.10 8.09 3.54
C THR A 98 -11.48 8.98 2.35
N GLU A 99 -11.06 10.23 2.42
CA GLU A 99 -11.10 11.14 1.30
C GLU A 99 -9.79 11.09 0.54
N VAL A 100 -9.84 10.80 -0.76
CA VAL A 100 -8.66 10.69 -1.62
C VAL A 100 -8.51 11.97 -2.43
N CYS A 101 -7.38 12.66 -2.23
CA CYS A 101 -7.02 13.86 -2.96
C CYS A 101 -5.80 13.62 -3.84
N ASN A 102 -5.89 14.01 -5.10
CA ASN A 102 -4.76 13.98 -6.03
C ASN A 102 -4.15 15.38 -6.16
N ILE A 103 -2.86 15.49 -5.96
CA ILE A 103 -2.11 16.75 -6.12
C ILE A 103 -1.03 16.53 -7.17
N ASP A 104 -1.07 17.34 -8.22
CA ASP A 104 0.00 17.38 -9.19
C ASP A 104 1.27 18.01 -8.60
N ALA A 105 2.43 17.58 -9.06
CA ALA A 105 3.72 18.06 -8.55
C ALA A 105 3.88 19.59 -8.71
N SER A 106 3.25 20.19 -9.74
CA SER A 106 3.22 21.64 -9.95
C SER A 106 2.41 22.38 -8.86
N ASP A 107 1.31 21.81 -8.43
CA ASP A 107 0.44 22.41 -7.42
C ASP A 107 1.04 22.32 -6.01
N PHE A 108 1.88 21.33 -5.78
CA PHE A 108 2.58 21.14 -4.50
C PHE A 108 3.50 22.32 -4.16
N HIS A 109 4.20 22.88 -5.16
CA HIS A 109 5.05 24.05 -4.97
C HIS A 109 4.28 25.35 -4.78
N ALA A 110 3.09 25.46 -5.35
CA ALA A 110 2.26 26.66 -5.26
C ALA A 110 1.57 26.78 -3.88
N ASN A 111 1.29 25.66 -3.23
CA ASN A 111 0.56 25.60 -1.94
C ASN A 111 1.48 25.41 -0.72
N ALA A 112 2.79 25.29 -0.91
CA ALA A 112 3.77 25.24 0.16
C ALA A 112 3.97 26.61 0.78
N SER A 113 3.00 27.08 1.54
CA SER A 113 3.18 28.24 2.40
C SER A 113 4.12 27.83 3.55
N PRO A 114 5.16 28.64 3.85
CA PRO A 114 6.14 28.29 4.89
C PRO A 114 5.60 28.23 6.33
N GLU A 115 4.33 28.52 6.50
CA GLU A 115 3.71 28.60 7.84
C GLU A 115 2.84 27.39 8.25
N GLN A 116 2.67 26.40 7.37
CA GLN A 116 1.94 25.19 7.76
C GLN A 116 2.91 24.03 7.96
N PRO A 117 3.02 23.47 9.19
CA PRO A 117 3.77 22.24 9.37
C PRO A 117 3.12 21.15 8.53
N LEU A 118 3.91 20.59 7.61
CA LEU A 118 3.55 19.35 6.91
C LEU A 118 3.34 18.27 7.97
N MET A 119 2.10 18.01 8.33
CA MET A 119 1.77 16.78 9.04
C MET A 119 1.89 15.62 8.06
N VAL A 120 3.00 14.95 8.19
CA VAL A 120 3.28 13.70 7.49
C VAL A 120 2.44 12.59 8.11
#